data_3f40939f3f3e35988a6423fe191b0349
#
_entry.id   3f40939f3f3e35988a6423fe191b0349
#
_cell.length_a   1.000
_cell.length_b   1.000
_cell.length_c   1.000
_cell.angle_alpha   90.00
_cell.angle_beta   90.00
_cell.angle_gamma   90.00
#
_symmetry.space_group_name_H-M   'P 1'
#
loop_
_entity.id
_entity.type
_entity.pdbx_description
1 polymer ?
#
loop_
_entity_poly.entity_id
_entity_poly.type
_entity_poly.pdbx_seq_one_letter_code
_entity_poly.pdbx_strand_id
1 'polypeptide(L)'
;LNFKLLEDLKSSPYLIEHSEAVLAKALKMATNFDVDLNIVHTGALLHDVGRTKTQGIRHGVEGAEILREHGFPPEVVRIAEVHIGAGIPRNEAYKLGLPCQDYVPVTLEEKIVAHADNLIHGTKDVSLEFVVEKWESRMGKNHPSIERLRKLHEELMI
;
A
#
# COMPACT_ATOMS: atom_id res chain seq x y z
N LEU A 1 -7.08 11.93 -12.36
CA LEU A 1 -7.87 11.73 -12.14
C LEU A 1 -8.93 11.18 -11.19
N ASN A 2 -8.85 10.36 -10.19
CA ASN A 2 -10.02 9.88 -9.47
C ASN A 2 -10.11 10.32 -8.02
N PHE A 3 -9.89 11.61 -7.81
CA PHE A 3 -10.23 12.24 -6.53
C PHE A 3 -11.72 12.12 -6.22
N LYS A 4 -12.54 11.92 -7.26
CA LYS A 4 -14.00 11.86 -7.10
C LYS A 4 -14.43 10.80 -6.09
N LEU A 5 -13.89 9.58 -6.15
CA LEU A 5 -14.24 8.55 -5.16
C LEU A 5 -13.82 8.96 -3.76
N LEU A 6 -12.63 9.52 -3.60
CA LEU A 6 -12.15 9.99 -2.30
C LEU A 6 -13.05 11.10 -1.75
N GLU A 7 -13.49 12.01 -2.59
CA GLU A 7 -14.42 13.08 -2.20
C GLU A 7 -15.79 12.52 -1.84
N ASP A 8 -16.34 11.62 -2.67
CA ASP A 8 -17.64 11.01 -2.47
C ASP A 8 -17.71 10.23 -1.15
N LEU A 9 -16.61 9.63 -0.74
CA LEU A 9 -16.49 8.91 0.52
C LEU A 9 -16.12 9.82 1.69
N LYS A 10 -16.07 11.13 1.48
CA LYS A 10 -15.75 12.14 2.50
C LYS A 10 -14.41 11.89 3.17
N SER A 11 -13.40 11.56 2.35
CA SER A 11 -12.04 11.34 2.83
C SER A 11 -11.49 12.59 3.52
N SER A 12 -10.74 12.40 4.60
CA SER A 12 -10.10 13.51 5.29
C SER A 12 -9.05 14.17 4.39
N PRO A 13 -8.74 15.47 4.60
CA PRO A 13 -7.64 16.11 3.88
C PRO A 13 -6.31 15.36 4.06
N TYR A 14 -6.07 14.81 5.23
CA TYR A 14 -4.88 14.00 5.51
C TYR A 14 -4.78 12.79 4.60
N LEU A 15 -5.89 12.06 4.43
CA LEU A 15 -5.92 10.88 3.56
C LEU A 15 -5.63 11.27 2.11
N ILE A 16 -6.21 12.35 1.63
CA ILE A 16 -6.02 12.82 0.27
C ILE A 16 -4.55 13.24 0.05
N GLU A 17 -4.00 14.04 0.96
CA GLU A 17 -2.61 14.49 0.88
C GLU A 17 -1.61 13.34 0.92
N HIS A 18 -1.84 12.36 1.79
CA HIS A 18 -1.01 11.16 1.86
C HIS A 18 -1.06 10.39 0.54
N SER A 19 -2.26 10.18 0.02
CA SER A 19 -2.45 9.44 -1.24
C SER A 19 -1.77 10.15 -2.43
N GLU A 20 -1.81 11.48 -2.46
CA GLU A 20 -1.08 12.26 -3.46
C GLU A 20 0.44 12.08 -3.34
N ALA A 21 0.95 12.07 -2.12
CA ALA A 21 2.38 11.87 -1.88
C ALA A 21 2.82 10.46 -2.30
N VAL A 22 2.02 9.44 -1.98
CA VAL A 22 2.29 8.06 -2.39
C VAL A 22 2.23 7.95 -3.92
N LEU A 23 1.26 8.61 -4.56
CA LEU A 23 1.15 8.64 -6.02
C LEU A 23 2.42 9.21 -6.65
N ALA A 24 2.88 10.36 -6.18
CA ALA A 24 4.09 10.99 -6.71
C ALA A 24 5.30 10.07 -6.57
N LYS A 25 5.46 9.44 -5.41
CA LYS A 25 6.54 8.50 -5.14
C LYS A 25 6.46 7.27 -6.05
N ALA A 26 5.28 6.68 -6.16
CA ALA A 26 5.07 5.49 -6.99
C ALA A 26 5.36 5.76 -8.47
N LEU A 27 4.91 6.89 -9.00
CA LEU A 27 5.18 7.24 -10.39
C LEU A 27 6.67 7.45 -10.65
N LYS A 28 7.38 8.06 -9.70
CA LYS A 28 8.83 8.21 -9.81
C LYS A 28 9.54 6.86 -9.82
N MET A 29 9.16 5.95 -8.95
CA MET A 29 9.72 4.59 -8.91
C MET A 29 9.42 3.82 -10.18
N ALA A 30 8.22 3.98 -10.71
CA ALA A 30 7.75 3.27 -11.89
C ALA A 30 8.54 3.60 -13.16
N THR A 31 9.24 4.73 -13.21
CA THR A 31 10.03 5.12 -14.38
C THR A 31 11.15 4.12 -14.71
N ASN A 32 11.56 3.31 -13.75
CA ASN A 32 12.63 2.32 -13.92
C ASN A 32 12.12 0.94 -14.37
N PHE A 33 10.81 0.78 -14.55
CA PHE A 33 10.21 -0.53 -14.81
C PHE A 33 9.21 -0.46 -15.96
N ASP A 34 9.01 -1.61 -16.61
CA ASP A 34 7.96 -1.77 -17.62
C ASP A 34 6.67 -2.20 -16.90
N VAL A 35 5.83 -1.21 -16.59
CA VAL A 35 4.61 -1.41 -15.81
C VAL A 35 3.45 -0.61 -16.43
N ASP A 36 2.24 -0.99 -16.07
CA ASP A 36 1.05 -0.24 -16.46
C ASP A 36 0.92 1.01 -15.57
N LEU A 37 1.30 2.16 -16.13
CA LEU A 37 1.27 3.43 -15.38
C LEU A 37 -0.15 3.85 -14.96
N ASN A 38 -1.17 3.44 -15.68
CA ASN A 38 -2.56 3.74 -15.29
C ASN A 38 -2.94 2.95 -14.05
N ILE A 39 -2.50 1.70 -13.95
CA ILE A 39 -2.74 0.86 -12.77
C ILE A 39 -1.97 1.41 -11.57
N VAL A 40 -0.70 1.78 -11.75
CA VAL A 40 0.10 2.40 -10.68
C VAL A 40 -0.56 3.69 -10.20
N HIS A 41 -0.96 4.54 -11.13
CA HIS A 41 -1.58 5.83 -10.82
C HIS A 41 -2.87 5.65 -9.99
N THR A 42 -3.80 4.88 -10.52
CA THR A 42 -5.10 4.67 -9.87
C THR A 42 -4.93 3.90 -8.56
N GLY A 43 -4.08 2.88 -8.57
CA GLY A 43 -3.79 2.08 -7.37
C GLY A 43 -3.17 2.89 -6.25
N ALA A 44 -2.19 3.73 -6.57
CA ALA A 44 -1.54 4.57 -5.57
C ALA A 44 -2.52 5.59 -4.99
N LEU A 45 -3.31 6.23 -5.84
CA LEU A 45 -4.28 7.23 -5.40
C LEU A 45 -5.34 6.63 -4.47
N LEU A 46 -5.76 5.40 -4.73
CA LEU A 46 -6.86 4.76 -4.03
C LEU A 46 -6.42 3.65 -3.05
N HIS A 47 -5.11 3.45 -2.87
CA HIS A 47 -4.61 2.33 -2.04
C HIS A 47 -5.17 2.35 -0.62
N ASP A 48 -5.40 3.52 -0.07
CA ASP A 48 -5.79 3.72 1.33
C ASP A 48 -7.28 4.05 1.50
N VAL A 49 -8.08 3.85 0.45
CA VAL A 49 -9.52 4.18 0.47
C VAL A 49 -10.28 3.49 1.60
N GLY A 50 -9.80 2.33 2.05
CA GLY A 50 -10.40 1.60 3.17
C GLY A 50 -10.35 2.34 4.49
N ARG A 51 -9.48 3.34 4.62
CA ARG A 51 -9.41 4.18 5.82
C ARG A 51 -10.63 5.09 5.99
N THR A 52 -11.47 5.20 4.98
CA THR A 52 -12.77 5.86 5.13
C THR A 52 -13.75 5.01 5.95
N LYS A 53 -13.46 3.73 6.10
CA LYS A 53 -14.28 2.77 6.84
C LYS A 53 -13.65 2.34 8.16
N THR A 54 -12.34 2.13 8.20
CA THR A 54 -11.62 1.67 9.38
C THR A 54 -10.18 2.16 9.37
N GLN A 55 -9.61 2.42 10.54
CA GLN A 55 -8.22 2.79 10.69
C GLN A 55 -7.33 1.59 11.03
N GLY A 56 -7.93 0.43 11.30
CA GLY A 56 -7.21 -0.77 11.69
C GLY A 56 -6.65 -1.57 10.53
N ILE A 57 -6.12 -2.75 10.86
CA ILE A 57 -5.47 -3.66 9.90
C ILE A 57 -6.40 -4.08 8.75
N ARG A 58 -7.70 -3.95 8.93
CA ARG A 58 -8.68 -4.31 7.89
C ARG A 58 -8.81 -3.27 6.79
N HIS A 59 -8.12 -2.13 6.88
CA HIS A 59 -8.30 -1.09 5.86
C HIS A 59 -7.91 -1.55 4.44
N GLY A 60 -7.00 -2.50 4.31
CA GLY A 60 -6.68 -3.10 3.01
C GLY A 60 -7.83 -3.91 2.44
N VAL A 61 -8.39 -4.82 3.26
CA VAL A 61 -9.53 -5.66 2.88
C VAL A 61 -10.77 -4.80 2.60
N GLU A 62 -11.04 -3.83 3.45
CA GLU A 62 -12.19 -2.94 3.28
C GLU A 62 -12.01 -2.04 2.04
N GLY A 63 -10.79 -1.58 1.79
CA GLY A 63 -10.49 -0.81 0.58
C GLY A 63 -10.70 -1.62 -0.68
N ALA A 64 -10.24 -2.87 -0.70
CA ALA A 64 -10.47 -3.78 -1.82
C ALA A 64 -11.96 -3.96 -2.09
N GLU A 65 -12.76 -4.13 -1.04
CA GLU A 65 -14.22 -4.27 -1.17
C GLU A 65 -14.86 -3.01 -1.76
N ILE A 66 -14.50 -1.84 -1.26
CA ILE A 66 -15.00 -0.56 -1.79
C ILE A 66 -14.70 -0.45 -3.29
N LEU A 67 -13.46 -0.74 -3.69
CA LEU A 67 -13.04 -0.63 -5.10
C LEU A 67 -13.77 -1.66 -5.97
N ARG A 68 -13.98 -2.86 -5.47
CA ARG A 68 -14.72 -3.90 -6.18
C ARG A 68 -16.17 -3.48 -6.41
N GLU A 69 -16.81 -2.93 -5.39
CA GLU A 69 -18.20 -2.42 -5.47
C GLU A 69 -18.33 -1.26 -6.46
N HIS A 70 -17.30 -0.45 -6.62
CA HIS A 70 -17.29 0.67 -7.55
C HIS A 70 -16.80 0.31 -8.96
N GLY A 71 -16.58 -0.99 -9.23
CA GLY A 71 -16.26 -1.46 -10.57
C GLY A 71 -14.82 -1.23 -11.03
N PHE A 72 -13.89 -1.00 -10.12
CA PHE A 72 -12.48 -0.86 -10.47
C PHE A 72 -11.89 -2.19 -10.95
N PRO A 73 -10.87 -2.14 -11.83
CA PRO A 73 -10.23 -3.36 -12.33
C PRO A 73 -9.63 -4.20 -11.20
N PRO A 74 -9.58 -5.54 -11.35
CA PRO A 74 -8.97 -6.41 -10.35
C PRO A 74 -7.56 -6.00 -9.94
N GLU A 75 -6.77 -5.49 -10.86
CA GLU A 75 -5.39 -5.06 -10.59
C GLU A 75 -5.35 -3.91 -9.60
N VAL A 76 -6.29 -2.96 -9.69
CA VAL A 76 -6.41 -1.84 -8.75
C VAL A 76 -6.93 -2.32 -7.40
N VAL A 77 -7.94 -3.20 -7.42
CA VAL A 77 -8.49 -3.82 -6.20
C VAL A 77 -7.38 -4.52 -5.42
N ARG A 78 -6.56 -5.29 -6.11
CA ARG A 78 -5.48 -6.06 -5.49
C ARG A 78 -4.41 -5.15 -4.88
N ILE A 79 -4.11 -4.02 -5.49
CA ILE A 79 -3.16 -3.05 -4.92
C ILE A 79 -3.64 -2.61 -3.52
N ALA A 80 -4.89 -2.24 -3.37
CA ALA A 80 -5.44 -1.85 -2.06
C ALA A 80 -5.38 -3.02 -1.06
N GLU A 81 -5.67 -4.21 -1.53
CA GLU A 81 -5.72 -5.40 -0.69
C GLU A 81 -4.37 -5.80 -0.10
N VAL A 82 -3.27 -5.58 -0.84
CA VAL A 82 -1.94 -6.08 -0.46
C VAL A 82 -0.93 -5.01 -0.06
N HIS A 83 -1.35 -3.75 0.04
CA HIS A 83 -0.40 -2.64 0.23
C HIS A 83 0.15 -2.51 1.65
N ILE A 84 -0.43 -3.20 2.64
CA ILE A 84 -0.05 -3.00 4.05
C ILE A 84 1.36 -3.53 4.30
N GLY A 85 2.24 -2.63 4.71
CA GLY A 85 3.64 -2.97 4.97
C GLY A 85 4.34 -3.55 3.75
N ALA A 86 5.06 -4.63 3.95
CA ALA A 86 5.71 -5.40 2.86
C ALA A 86 4.91 -6.65 2.51
N GLY A 87 3.62 -6.63 2.84
CA GLY A 87 2.71 -7.74 2.64
C GLY A 87 2.45 -8.55 3.90
N ILE A 88 1.31 -9.22 3.91
CA ILE A 88 0.88 -10.06 5.05
C ILE A 88 0.63 -11.47 4.51
N PRO A 89 1.55 -12.42 4.77
CA PRO A 89 1.33 -13.82 4.37
C PRO A 89 0.14 -14.42 5.10
N ARG A 90 -0.39 -15.51 4.55
CA ARG A 90 -1.57 -16.20 5.09
C ARG A 90 -1.48 -16.53 6.58
N ASN A 91 -0.32 -17.02 7.04
CA ASN A 91 -0.14 -17.37 8.45
C ASN A 91 -0.20 -16.15 9.38
N GLU A 92 0.34 -15.02 8.93
CA GLU A 92 0.24 -13.76 9.69
C GLU A 92 -1.19 -13.20 9.62
N ALA A 93 -1.83 -13.28 8.45
CA ALA A 93 -3.22 -12.84 8.28
C ALA A 93 -4.17 -13.57 9.22
N TYR A 94 -3.99 -14.89 9.36
CA TYR A 94 -4.78 -15.69 10.30
C TYR A 94 -4.67 -15.16 11.73
N LYS A 95 -3.45 -14.86 12.18
CA LYS A 95 -3.20 -14.34 13.53
C LYS A 95 -3.79 -12.94 13.74
N LEU A 96 -3.90 -12.16 12.67
CA LEU A 96 -4.45 -10.80 12.71
C LEU A 96 -5.97 -10.76 12.56
N GLY A 97 -6.61 -11.90 12.36
CA GLY A 97 -8.06 -11.98 12.18
C GLY A 97 -8.55 -11.55 10.81
N LEU A 98 -7.66 -11.51 9.82
CA LEU A 98 -8.02 -11.24 8.43
C LEU A 98 -8.54 -12.50 7.75
N PRO A 99 -9.32 -12.37 6.65
CA PRO A 99 -9.69 -13.54 5.86
C PRO A 99 -8.46 -14.35 5.45
N CYS A 100 -8.59 -15.68 5.43
CA CYS A 100 -7.46 -16.58 5.29
C CYS A 100 -6.97 -16.66 3.84
N GLN A 101 -6.06 -15.75 3.48
CA GLN A 101 -5.39 -15.73 2.18
C GLN A 101 -4.07 -14.97 2.30
N ASP A 102 -3.26 -15.00 1.24
CA ASP A 102 -2.02 -14.23 1.16
C ASP A 102 -2.32 -12.78 0.71
N TYR A 103 -1.76 -11.83 1.44
CA TYR A 103 -1.82 -10.40 1.12
C TYR A 103 -0.42 -9.87 0.81
N VAL A 104 0.34 -10.62 0.01
CA VAL A 104 1.71 -10.25 -0.36
C VAL A 104 1.71 -9.70 -1.78
N PRO A 105 2.34 -8.53 -2.03
CA PRO A 105 2.47 -8.00 -3.39
C PRO A 105 3.21 -8.97 -4.31
N VAL A 106 2.68 -9.18 -5.50
CA VAL A 106 3.23 -10.11 -6.50
C VAL A 106 3.63 -9.38 -7.77
N THR A 107 2.74 -8.56 -8.34
CA THR A 107 3.05 -7.80 -9.55
C THR A 107 3.96 -6.63 -9.23
N LEU A 108 4.67 -6.12 -10.24
CA LEU A 108 5.49 -4.91 -10.06
C LEU A 108 4.64 -3.71 -9.66
N GLU A 109 3.45 -3.57 -10.22
CA GLU A 109 2.53 -2.50 -9.87
C GLU A 109 2.15 -2.58 -8.37
N GLU A 110 1.83 -3.76 -7.88
CA GLU A 110 1.52 -3.97 -6.46
C GLU A 110 2.72 -3.65 -5.57
N LYS A 111 3.90 -4.11 -5.95
CA LYS A 111 5.15 -3.88 -5.19
C LYS A 111 5.51 -2.41 -5.16
N ILE A 112 5.40 -1.73 -6.29
CA ILE A 112 5.72 -0.30 -6.39
C ILE A 112 4.82 0.52 -5.46
N VAL A 113 3.52 0.30 -5.50
CA VAL A 113 2.60 1.07 -4.65
C VAL A 113 2.81 0.76 -3.17
N ALA A 114 2.92 -0.52 -2.81
CA ALA A 114 3.15 -0.90 -1.42
C ALA A 114 4.45 -0.29 -0.88
N HIS A 115 5.53 -0.33 -1.67
CA HIS A 115 6.81 0.20 -1.22
C HIS A 115 6.87 1.73 -1.25
N ALA A 116 6.21 2.36 -2.19
CA ALA A 116 6.05 3.81 -2.18
C ALA A 116 5.37 4.26 -0.88
N ASP A 117 4.30 3.56 -0.49
CA ASP A 117 3.62 3.82 0.78
C ASP A 117 4.56 3.63 1.97
N ASN A 118 5.39 2.58 1.97
CA ASN A 118 6.37 2.35 3.03
C ASN A 118 7.35 3.52 3.20
N LEU A 119 7.73 4.17 2.11
CA LEU A 119 8.73 5.23 2.10
C LEU A 119 8.12 6.64 2.23
N ILE A 120 6.83 6.72 2.50
CA ILE A 120 6.13 8.00 2.78
C ILE A 120 5.58 7.94 4.20
N HIS A 121 6.03 8.86 5.05
CA HIS A 121 5.48 9.02 6.39
C HIS A 121 4.64 10.29 6.42
N GLY A 122 3.32 10.13 6.49
CA GLY A 122 2.39 11.24 6.27
C GLY A 122 2.44 11.69 4.81
N THR A 123 3.16 12.77 4.54
CA THR A 123 3.40 13.29 3.20
C THR A 123 4.88 13.39 2.85
N LYS A 124 5.76 12.92 3.74
CA LYS A 124 7.22 13.12 3.63
C LYS A 124 7.94 11.84 3.23
N ASP A 125 8.91 11.99 2.33
CA ASP A 125 9.85 10.92 2.02
C ASP A 125 10.67 10.57 3.25
N VAL A 126 10.81 9.27 3.51
CA VAL A 126 11.66 8.75 4.59
C VAL A 126 12.60 7.68 4.05
N SER A 127 13.71 7.47 4.76
CA SER A 127 14.70 6.46 4.38
C SER A 127 14.22 5.06 4.76
N LEU A 128 14.85 4.05 4.15
CA LEU A 128 14.63 2.65 4.54
C LEU A 128 14.93 2.46 6.03
N GLU A 129 16.03 3.04 6.52
CA GLU A 129 16.44 2.92 7.91
C GLU A 129 15.39 3.50 8.86
N PHE A 130 14.77 4.61 8.50
CA PHE A 130 13.67 5.18 9.28
C PHE A 130 12.53 4.16 9.43
N VAL A 131 12.15 3.52 8.32
CA VAL A 131 11.07 2.53 8.32
C VAL A 131 11.45 1.30 9.12
N VAL A 132 12.67 0.80 8.93
CA VAL A 132 13.19 -0.36 9.67
C VAL A 132 13.14 -0.11 11.18
N GLU A 133 13.66 1.03 11.63
CA GLU A 133 13.65 1.38 13.06
C GLU A 133 12.22 1.46 13.62
N LYS A 134 11.31 2.05 12.85
CA LYS A 134 9.91 2.16 13.22
C LYS A 134 9.27 0.77 13.38
N TRP A 135 9.52 -0.12 12.42
CA TRP A 135 8.94 -1.47 12.46
C TRP A 135 9.58 -2.33 13.56
N GLU A 136 10.89 -2.22 13.74
CA GLU A 136 11.57 -2.91 14.86
C GLU A 136 11.01 -2.49 16.21
N SER A 137 10.73 -1.20 16.37
CA SER A 137 10.15 -0.65 17.58
C SER A 137 8.75 -1.21 17.88
N ARG A 138 7.96 -1.49 16.82
CA ARG A 138 6.60 -2.01 16.96
C ARG A 138 6.53 -3.52 17.09
N MET A 139 7.35 -4.24 16.32
CA MET A 139 7.17 -5.68 16.10
C MET A 139 8.35 -6.51 16.55
N GLY A 140 9.46 -5.86 16.92
CA GLY A 140 10.70 -6.54 17.30
C GLY A 140 11.68 -6.65 16.13
N LYS A 141 12.98 -6.74 16.46
CA LYS A 141 14.07 -6.72 15.49
C LYS A 141 14.07 -7.89 14.51
N ASN A 142 13.50 -9.01 14.90
CA ASN A 142 13.53 -10.23 14.11
C ASN A 142 12.18 -10.53 13.44
N HIS A 143 11.27 -9.56 13.37
CA HIS A 143 9.98 -9.79 12.74
C HIS A 143 10.17 -10.03 11.23
N PRO A 144 9.54 -11.06 10.66
CA PRO A 144 9.74 -11.42 9.24
C PRO A 144 9.40 -10.31 8.24
N SER A 145 8.54 -9.36 8.61
CA SER A 145 8.18 -8.24 7.74
C SER A 145 9.36 -7.35 7.39
N ILE A 146 10.36 -7.27 8.27
CA ILE A 146 11.55 -6.45 8.04
C ILE A 146 12.39 -6.99 6.89
N GLU A 147 12.54 -8.31 6.82
CA GLU A 147 13.23 -8.96 5.71
C GLU A 147 12.47 -8.75 4.39
N ARG A 148 11.15 -8.85 4.42
CA ARG A 148 10.32 -8.58 3.24
C ARG A 148 10.45 -7.12 2.79
N LEU A 149 10.50 -6.18 3.73
CA LEU A 149 10.71 -4.77 3.43
C LEU A 149 12.06 -4.54 2.73
N ARG A 150 13.12 -5.15 3.25
CA ARG A 150 14.46 -5.03 2.66
C ARG A 150 14.51 -5.60 1.25
N LYS A 151 13.85 -6.72 1.02
CA LYS A 151 13.78 -7.34 -0.33
C LYS A 151 13.04 -6.45 -1.33
N LEU A 152 11.92 -5.85 -0.93
CA LEU A 152 11.21 -4.89 -1.77
C LEU A 152 12.13 -3.72 -2.12
N HIS A 153 12.84 -3.20 -1.14
CA HIS A 153 13.74 -2.07 -1.36
C HIS A 153 14.87 -2.41 -2.35
N GLU A 154 15.50 -3.57 -2.18
CA GLU A 154 16.55 -4.04 -3.09
C GLU A 154 16.02 -4.22 -4.51
N GLU A 155 14.82 -4.74 -4.65
CA GLU A 155 14.22 -5.00 -5.97
C GLU A 155 13.82 -3.70 -6.68
N LEU A 156 13.32 -2.71 -5.96
CA LEU A 156 12.68 -1.53 -6.55
C LEU A 156 13.53 -0.27 -6.55
N MET A 157 14.50 -0.15 -5.65
CA MET A 157 15.29 1.07 -5.49
C MET A 157 16.70 0.88 -6.04
N ILE A 158 16.77 0.65 -7.35
CA ILE A 158 18.02 0.49 -8.08
C ILE A 158 18.53 1.81 -8.65
#